data_9263c56d479941eb2b49b76c51fb912a
#
_entry.id   9263c56d479941eb2b49b76c51fb912a
#
_cell.length_a   1.000
_cell.length_b   1.000
_cell.length_c   1.000
_cell.angle_alpha   90.00
_cell.angle_beta   90.00
_cell.angle_gamma   90.00
#
_symmetry.space_group_name_H-M   'P 1'
#
loop_
_entity.id
_entity.type
_entity.pdbx_description
1 polymer ?
#
loop_
_entity_poly.entity_id
_entity_poly.type
_entity_poly.pdbx_seq_one_letter_code
_entity_poly.pdbx_strand_id
1 'polypeptide(L)'
;MKRFTLMLAGVLCASASFATDYYVSVDGSGEKNGSSWENAIAFTDMCSKINEYQNGDVFYFQGGTYYVPAKVPTVSNGYSFIGASTGTPTVFSGDVNCDGVPNEGDASSLLFIQLATKNGDDSKLFVLKNITFTGAYVNQAKTSALRVDNSGRVDVQNCIFDKNVSVYSKDNNYGGPACLLERSTVNFTDCKFINNESIGRGGAIKLTSDGATKGYTTFNRCLVSGNKASSLGSAIFFNHGQELNIINSIVAENNSGTEGEIGAIFSIGAENKYARQITIINSTIAGNMGGAQVLGRKNAAIRIANSIIVGDGTTPAISLQEKPKLVLSAGYNIIGMYQVDEASTTAWKTSDFVSDNNTLNSIFGNNAVTNGPVAAPYGATQVQMEAIAKDWSLGQNLKQDINGVSRGDIAVPGAVVAEPLKGKFGITDAKYATYYHDFGYIMPEGVKGGVVTDAKVEGTLVVDYKYGSGSVVPAKSALLLNGAKNNYEVALKLEETSEDVNLLKGTSDESLTTSDEAGAKFYKFANDKDKGIGFYWGADNGAAFTNSANKAYLVVAGEASAAKGFALGGVDTGIKEVTEVGKMAGKIYNLQGMQQKGLQKGICIVNGKKFVVK
;
A
#
# COMPACT_ATOMS: atom_id res chain seq x y z
N MET A 1 64.28 56.58 19.40
CA MET A 1 63.00 56.37 20.12
C MET A 1 62.11 55.54 19.23
N LYS A 2 62.02 54.22 19.46
CA LYS A 2 61.12 53.30 18.75
C LYS A 2 59.84 53.14 19.61
N ARG A 3 58.69 53.53 19.05
CA ARG A 3 57.41 53.32 19.69
C ARG A 3 56.94 51.88 19.43
N PHE A 4 56.79 51.12 20.49
CA PHE A 4 56.14 49.81 20.47
C PHE A 4 54.62 50.04 20.55
N THR A 5 53.87 49.66 19.50
CA THR A 5 52.43 49.64 19.51
C THR A 5 51.99 48.26 19.96
N LEU A 6 51.41 48.13 21.14
CA LEU A 6 50.86 46.87 21.65
C LEU A 6 49.50 46.66 20.96
N MET A 7 49.37 45.67 20.05
CA MET A 7 48.11 45.19 19.54
C MET A 7 47.50 44.24 20.58
N LEU A 8 46.44 44.66 21.19
CA LEU A 8 45.60 43.82 22.05
C LEU A 8 44.70 42.99 21.12
N ALA A 9 45.11 41.72 20.86
CA ALA A 9 44.28 40.75 20.17
C ALA A 9 43.14 40.33 21.14
N GLY A 10 41.95 40.86 20.93
CA GLY A 10 40.74 40.37 21.58
C GLY A 10 40.43 38.97 21.05
N VAL A 11 40.64 37.98 21.88
CA VAL A 11 40.14 36.62 21.63
C VAL A 11 38.61 36.69 21.82
N LEU A 12 37.88 36.76 20.73
CA LEU A 12 36.46 36.42 20.75
C LEU A 12 36.39 34.90 21.05
N CYS A 13 36.18 34.55 22.31
CA CYS A 13 35.65 33.25 22.67
C CYS A 13 34.22 33.17 22.11
N ALA A 14 34.06 32.65 20.92
CA ALA A 14 32.78 32.12 20.50
C ALA A 14 32.48 30.97 21.47
N SER A 15 31.70 31.24 22.51
CA SER A 15 31.10 30.20 23.33
C SER A 15 30.19 29.37 22.40
N ALA A 16 30.65 28.19 22.02
CA ALA A 16 29.76 27.21 21.45
C ALA A 16 28.65 26.96 22.48
N SER A 17 27.47 27.51 22.26
CA SER A 17 26.30 27.21 23.06
C SER A 17 25.93 25.76 22.79
N PHE A 18 26.22 24.87 23.72
CA PHE A 18 25.73 23.51 23.70
C PHE A 18 24.25 23.52 24.07
N ALA A 19 23.46 22.67 23.42
CA ALA A 19 22.07 22.42 23.80
C ALA A 19 22.00 22.01 25.29
N THR A 20 21.06 22.57 26.02
CA THR A 20 20.88 22.31 27.45
C THR A 20 19.66 21.43 27.66
N ASP A 21 19.78 20.48 28.57
CA ASP A 21 18.68 19.62 29.00
C ASP A 21 17.94 20.32 30.18
N TYR A 22 16.63 20.45 30.06
CA TYR A 22 15.74 20.99 31.09
C TYR A 22 14.69 19.95 31.49
N TYR A 23 14.43 19.83 32.77
CA TYR A 23 13.42 18.96 33.36
C TYR A 23 12.20 19.78 33.74
N VAL A 24 11.01 19.32 33.29
CA VAL A 24 9.74 20.06 33.47
C VAL A 24 8.73 19.18 34.19
N SER A 25 8.11 19.67 35.23
CA SER A 25 6.98 19.03 35.91
C SER A 25 5.78 19.98 35.95
N VAL A 26 4.60 19.48 36.33
CA VAL A 26 3.37 20.30 36.33
C VAL A 26 3.56 21.58 37.15
N ASP A 27 3.97 21.47 38.42
CA ASP A 27 4.07 22.59 39.37
C ASP A 27 5.51 23.03 39.64
N GLY A 28 6.49 22.34 39.03
CA GLY A 28 7.90 22.52 39.36
C GLY A 28 8.29 21.85 40.68
N SER A 29 9.58 21.78 40.95
CA SER A 29 10.14 21.24 42.19
C SER A 29 11.46 21.92 42.54
N GLY A 30 11.84 21.87 43.81
CA GLY A 30 13.10 22.42 44.33
C GLY A 30 13.36 23.85 43.89
N GLU A 31 14.54 24.10 43.32
CA GLU A 31 14.96 25.42 42.84
C GLU A 31 14.26 25.89 41.56
N LYS A 32 13.48 25.03 40.91
CA LYS A 32 12.75 25.29 39.67
C LYS A 32 13.62 25.82 38.51
N ASN A 33 14.89 25.43 38.47
CA ASN A 33 15.85 25.85 37.45
C ASN A 33 15.97 24.85 36.28
N GLY A 34 15.34 23.68 36.39
CA GLY A 34 15.30 22.64 35.35
C GLY A 34 16.56 21.78 35.27
N SER A 35 17.50 21.89 36.18
CA SER A 35 18.77 21.16 36.13
C SER A 35 18.63 19.63 36.39
N SER A 36 17.54 19.24 37.04
CA SER A 36 17.21 17.83 37.35
C SER A 36 15.73 17.68 37.65
N TRP A 37 15.24 16.45 37.86
CA TRP A 37 13.85 16.20 38.31
C TRP A 37 13.55 16.78 39.70
N GLU A 38 14.54 16.82 40.58
CA GLU A 38 14.41 17.44 41.93
C GLU A 38 14.29 18.96 41.86
N ASN A 39 14.79 19.57 40.77
CA ASN A 39 14.76 21.00 40.52
C ASN A 39 13.98 21.37 39.25
N ALA A 40 12.94 20.58 38.90
CA ALA A 40 12.19 20.75 37.67
C ALA A 40 11.50 22.12 37.56
N ILE A 41 11.47 22.69 36.37
CA ILE A 41 10.75 23.92 36.05
C ILE A 41 9.25 23.65 36.08
N ALA A 42 8.45 24.57 36.62
CA ALA A 42 7.01 24.54 36.47
C ALA A 42 6.63 24.78 35.00
N PHE A 43 5.65 24.02 34.48
CA PHE A 43 5.22 24.12 33.07
C PHE A 43 4.83 25.55 32.66
N THR A 44 4.09 26.27 33.54
CA THR A 44 3.66 27.66 33.30
C THR A 44 4.85 28.62 33.21
N ASP A 45 5.89 28.41 34.03
CA ASP A 45 7.09 29.22 34.03
C ASP A 45 7.91 28.96 32.73
N MET A 46 8.05 27.69 32.33
CA MET A 46 8.65 27.33 31.04
C MET A 46 7.91 28.00 29.88
N CYS A 47 6.58 27.89 29.84
CA CYS A 47 5.78 28.50 28.78
C CYS A 47 5.97 30.01 28.70
N SER A 48 6.06 30.71 29.86
CA SER A 48 6.22 32.15 29.91
C SER A 48 7.57 32.63 29.35
N LYS A 49 8.59 31.77 29.40
CA LYS A 49 9.99 32.07 29.01
C LYS A 49 10.44 31.30 27.78
N ILE A 50 9.53 30.64 27.07
CA ILE A 50 9.88 29.66 26.03
C ILE A 50 10.82 30.20 24.95
N ASN A 51 10.74 31.46 24.60
CA ASN A 51 11.60 32.08 23.59
C ASN A 51 12.91 32.67 24.15
N GLU A 52 13.16 32.55 25.46
CA GLU A 52 14.42 32.93 26.08
C GLU A 52 15.46 31.81 26.04
N TYR A 53 15.02 30.55 25.83
CA TYR A 53 15.89 29.38 25.71
C TYR A 53 16.61 29.33 24.36
N GLN A 54 17.69 28.55 24.27
CA GLN A 54 18.54 28.52 23.11
C GLN A 54 18.02 27.49 22.09
N ASN A 55 18.29 27.75 20.82
CA ASN A 55 18.00 26.80 19.76
C ASN A 55 18.75 25.47 20.00
N GLY A 56 18.04 24.35 19.95
CA GLY A 56 18.56 23.01 20.22
C GLY A 56 18.33 22.50 21.65
N ASP A 57 17.85 23.36 22.59
CA ASP A 57 17.57 22.94 23.97
C ASP A 57 16.51 21.81 24.01
N VAL A 58 16.65 20.95 25.02
CA VAL A 58 15.80 19.76 25.20
C VAL A 58 15.00 19.89 26.50
N PHE A 59 13.69 19.73 26.41
CA PHE A 59 12.80 19.74 27.57
C PHE A 59 12.21 18.33 27.78
N TYR A 60 12.54 17.75 28.93
CA TYR A 60 11.99 16.46 29.37
C TYR A 60 10.79 16.71 30.29
N PHE A 61 9.63 16.24 29.90
CA PHE A 61 8.39 16.38 30.67
C PHE A 61 8.12 15.14 31.51
N GLN A 62 7.90 15.32 32.80
CA GLN A 62 7.45 14.25 33.68
C GLN A 62 6.06 13.76 33.25
N GLY A 63 5.71 12.50 33.56
CA GLY A 63 4.34 12.03 33.36
C GLY A 63 3.34 12.81 34.21
N GLY A 64 2.23 13.25 33.62
CA GLY A 64 1.21 14.06 34.23
C GLY A 64 0.41 14.88 33.22
N THR A 65 -0.66 15.53 33.69
CA THR A 65 -1.49 16.40 32.85
C THR A 65 -1.07 17.86 33.04
N TYR A 66 -0.65 18.47 31.94
CA TYR A 66 -0.23 19.86 31.82
C TYR A 66 -1.37 20.65 31.20
N TYR A 67 -2.08 21.43 32.02
CA TYR A 67 -3.14 22.31 31.54
C TYR A 67 -2.52 23.51 30.86
N VAL A 68 -2.79 23.66 29.57
CA VAL A 68 -2.15 24.71 28.78
C VAL A 68 -2.82 26.06 29.06
N PRO A 69 -2.07 27.14 29.35
CA PRO A 69 -2.66 28.45 29.61
C PRO A 69 -3.41 28.96 28.37
N ALA A 70 -4.47 29.73 28.58
CA ALA A 70 -5.36 30.25 27.53
C ALA A 70 -4.62 30.99 26.38
N LYS A 71 -3.44 31.50 26.64
CA LYS A 71 -2.57 32.09 25.60
C LYS A 71 -1.24 31.35 25.55
N VAL A 72 -1.11 30.46 24.59
CA VAL A 72 0.14 29.75 24.30
C VAL A 72 1.08 30.68 23.53
N PRO A 73 2.32 30.86 23.99
CA PRO A 73 3.30 31.64 23.24
C PRO A 73 3.65 30.95 21.91
N THR A 74 3.94 31.76 20.90
CA THR A 74 4.51 31.25 19.64
C THR A 74 5.95 30.83 19.90
N VAL A 75 6.27 29.58 19.63
CA VAL A 75 7.63 29.05 19.75
C VAL A 75 8.40 29.35 18.46
N SER A 76 9.51 30.09 18.59
CA SER A 76 10.31 30.59 17.46
C SER A 76 11.70 29.95 17.32
N ASN A 77 12.09 29.09 18.25
CA ASN A 77 13.34 28.31 18.22
C ASN A 77 13.07 26.81 18.06
N GLY A 78 14.05 26.10 17.52
CA GLY A 78 14.01 24.65 17.44
C GLY A 78 14.34 24.02 18.79
N TYR A 79 13.40 23.29 19.36
CA TYR A 79 13.53 22.57 20.62
C TYR A 79 13.20 21.11 20.46
N SER A 80 13.58 20.31 21.45
CA SER A 80 13.02 18.97 21.61
C SER A 80 12.14 18.93 22.85
N PHE A 81 10.84 18.63 22.70
CA PHE A 81 9.89 18.37 23.77
C PHE A 81 9.67 16.88 23.87
N ILE A 82 10.11 16.28 24.97
CA ILE A 82 10.13 14.83 25.17
C ILE A 82 9.32 14.46 26.40
N GLY A 83 8.16 13.86 26.20
CA GLY A 83 7.31 13.31 27.26
C GLY A 83 7.81 11.96 27.78
N ALA A 84 7.23 11.51 28.87
CA ALA A 84 7.51 10.22 29.49
C ALA A 84 7.27 9.07 28.52
N SER A 85 8.24 8.17 28.39
CA SER A 85 8.16 7.00 27.52
C SER A 85 7.54 5.76 28.19
N THR A 86 7.45 5.77 29.53
CA THR A 86 6.88 4.71 30.37
C THR A 86 6.18 5.32 31.57
N GLY A 87 5.30 4.56 32.21
CA GLY A 87 4.55 5.02 33.38
C GLY A 87 3.38 5.95 33.01
N THR A 88 3.16 6.99 33.82
CA THR A 88 2.11 7.98 33.56
C THR A 88 2.40 8.76 32.27
N PRO A 89 1.47 8.85 31.31
CA PRO A 89 1.69 9.62 30.09
C PRO A 89 1.87 11.12 30.36
N THR A 90 2.61 11.79 29.51
CA THR A 90 2.66 13.25 29.44
C THR A 90 1.51 13.74 28.58
N VAL A 91 0.61 14.52 29.14
CA VAL A 91 -0.60 15.03 28.49
C VAL A 91 -0.62 16.55 28.49
N PHE A 92 -0.68 17.16 27.31
CA PHE A 92 -0.97 18.59 27.17
C PHE A 92 -2.48 18.71 26.95
N SER A 93 -3.18 19.29 27.92
CA SER A 93 -4.63 19.39 27.94
C SER A 93 -5.11 20.84 27.79
N GLY A 94 -6.10 21.01 26.92
CA GLY A 94 -6.86 22.25 26.77
C GLY A 94 -8.04 22.34 27.72
N ASP A 95 -8.45 21.26 28.35
CA ASP A 95 -9.57 21.14 29.28
C ASP A 95 -9.20 21.81 30.64
N VAL A 96 -9.19 23.15 30.67
CA VAL A 96 -8.73 23.92 31.81
C VAL A 96 -9.74 23.93 32.96
N ASN A 97 -11.00 23.62 32.70
CA ASN A 97 -12.04 23.50 33.72
C ASN A 97 -12.13 22.08 34.32
N CYS A 98 -11.36 21.10 33.74
CA CYS A 98 -11.24 19.73 34.21
C CYS A 98 -12.56 18.94 34.22
N ASP A 99 -13.48 19.25 33.29
CA ASP A 99 -14.75 18.52 33.17
C ASP A 99 -14.71 17.32 32.20
N GLY A 100 -13.59 17.16 31.49
CA GLY A 100 -13.34 16.06 30.55
C GLY A 100 -13.98 16.22 29.17
N VAL A 101 -14.60 17.36 28.89
CA VAL A 101 -15.30 17.64 27.64
C VAL A 101 -14.84 18.98 27.06
N PRO A 102 -14.32 19.03 25.83
CA PRO A 102 -13.95 20.30 25.19
C PRO A 102 -15.16 21.24 25.06
N ASN A 103 -15.10 22.40 25.69
CA ASN A 103 -16.20 23.36 25.71
C ASN A 103 -15.73 24.84 25.78
N GLU A 104 -16.70 25.77 25.84
CA GLU A 104 -16.39 27.20 25.93
C GLU A 104 -15.66 27.52 27.26
N GLY A 105 -14.50 28.14 27.13
CA GLY A 105 -13.59 28.43 28.26
C GLY A 105 -12.30 27.63 28.20
N ASP A 106 -12.29 26.54 27.48
CA ASP A 106 -11.10 25.72 27.27
C ASP A 106 -10.08 26.38 26.32
N ALA A 107 -8.83 25.90 26.39
CA ALA A 107 -7.77 26.41 25.54
C ALA A 107 -8.03 26.09 24.06
N SER A 108 -7.95 27.09 23.21
CA SER A 108 -8.15 26.92 21.75
C SER A 108 -6.89 26.49 21.01
N SER A 109 -5.73 26.49 21.65
CA SER A 109 -4.47 26.02 21.08
C SER A 109 -3.57 25.52 22.20
N LEU A 110 -2.86 24.40 21.97
CA LEU A 110 -1.97 23.81 22.99
C LEU A 110 -0.50 24.06 22.67
N LEU A 111 -0.15 24.18 21.40
CA LEU A 111 1.20 24.51 20.98
C LEU A 111 1.19 25.19 19.60
N PHE A 112 1.88 26.32 19.49
CA PHE A 112 2.10 26.99 18.21
C PHE A 112 3.59 27.12 17.91
N ILE A 113 4.04 26.52 16.81
CA ILE A 113 5.43 26.51 16.33
C ILE A 113 5.53 27.38 15.08
N GLN A 114 6.41 28.38 15.12
CA GLN A 114 6.69 29.25 13.98
C GLN A 114 8.19 29.59 13.92
N LEU A 115 8.97 28.73 13.31
CA LEU A 115 10.44 28.81 13.32
C LEU A 115 10.99 29.89 12.38
N ALA A 116 10.15 30.40 11.48
CA ALA A 116 10.50 31.37 10.44
C ALA A 116 11.67 30.90 9.54
N THR A 117 11.68 29.60 9.21
CA THR A 117 12.69 28.94 8.37
C THR A 117 12.07 28.42 7.09
N LYS A 118 12.88 28.24 6.03
CA LYS A 118 12.41 27.69 4.76
C LYS A 118 12.16 26.18 4.88
N ASN A 119 11.26 25.65 4.06
CA ASN A 119 11.01 24.22 3.99
C ASN A 119 12.30 23.43 3.74
N GLY A 120 12.52 22.40 4.58
CA GLY A 120 13.72 21.56 4.54
C GLY A 120 14.96 22.19 5.20
N ASP A 121 14.82 23.35 5.83
CA ASP A 121 15.87 23.99 6.62
C ASP A 121 15.88 23.42 8.04
N ASP A 122 16.92 22.68 8.37
CA ASP A 122 17.12 22.01 9.67
C ASP A 122 17.85 22.91 10.71
N SER A 123 18.15 24.16 10.36
CA SER A 123 18.84 25.09 11.27
C SER A 123 18.09 25.33 12.58
N LYS A 124 16.76 25.15 12.55
CA LYS A 124 15.86 25.17 13.71
C LYS A 124 14.94 23.96 13.68
N LEU A 125 15.48 22.75 13.89
CA LEU A 125 14.65 21.54 14.00
C LEU A 125 13.84 21.57 15.29
N PHE A 126 12.52 21.37 15.20
CA PHE A 126 11.67 21.15 16.35
C PHE A 126 11.25 19.68 16.44
N VAL A 127 11.40 19.06 17.62
CA VAL A 127 11.04 17.67 17.86
C VAL A 127 9.97 17.57 18.96
N LEU A 128 8.88 16.86 18.67
CA LEU A 128 7.87 16.46 19.65
C LEU A 128 7.90 14.96 19.82
N LYS A 129 7.97 14.46 21.04
CA LYS A 129 8.01 13.02 21.28
C LYS A 129 7.24 12.61 22.53
N ASN A 130 6.46 11.52 22.44
CA ASN A 130 5.75 10.90 23.55
C ASN A 130 4.78 11.82 24.29
N ILE A 131 4.04 12.69 23.59
CA ILE A 131 3.10 13.65 24.19
C ILE A 131 1.69 13.39 23.63
N THR A 132 0.70 13.41 24.52
CA THR A 132 -0.71 13.42 24.15
C THR A 132 -1.24 14.85 24.15
N PHE A 133 -1.89 15.27 23.06
CA PHE A 133 -2.57 16.55 22.91
C PHE A 133 -4.08 16.33 22.94
N THR A 134 -4.80 16.85 23.91
CA THR A 134 -6.23 16.59 24.09
C THR A 134 -6.98 17.79 24.62
N GLY A 135 -8.30 17.81 24.42
CA GLY A 135 -9.19 18.79 25.03
C GLY A 135 -9.10 20.22 24.48
N ALA A 136 -8.49 20.42 23.30
CA ALA A 136 -8.50 21.74 22.68
C ALA A 136 -9.90 22.07 22.15
N TYR A 137 -10.43 23.25 22.49
CA TYR A 137 -11.69 23.79 22.00
C TYR A 137 -11.44 24.95 21.02
N VAL A 138 -11.33 24.61 19.74
CA VAL A 138 -10.92 25.54 18.68
C VAL A 138 -12.13 26.40 18.26
N ASN A 139 -12.26 27.56 18.85
CA ASN A 139 -13.34 28.55 18.60
C ASN A 139 -12.84 29.80 17.88
N GLN A 140 -11.59 29.84 17.45
CA GLN A 140 -10.97 30.97 16.77
C GLN A 140 -10.27 30.56 15.48
N ALA A 141 -10.11 31.53 14.58
CA ALA A 141 -9.37 31.34 13.35
C ALA A 141 -7.90 31.03 13.62
N LYS A 142 -7.33 30.10 12.83
CA LYS A 142 -5.89 29.76 12.88
C LYS A 142 -5.43 29.24 14.26
N THR A 143 -6.28 28.49 14.93
CA THR A 143 -5.94 27.75 16.15
C THR A 143 -6.16 26.27 15.95
N SER A 144 -5.51 25.43 16.76
CA SER A 144 -5.51 23.98 16.72
C SER A 144 -4.75 23.45 17.93
N ALA A 145 -4.93 22.22 18.35
CA ALA A 145 -4.11 21.64 19.40
C ALA A 145 -2.60 21.79 19.06
N LEU A 146 -2.20 21.44 17.84
CA LEU A 146 -0.88 21.77 17.31
C LEU A 146 -1.02 22.63 16.06
N ARG A 147 -0.52 23.86 16.10
CA ARG A 147 -0.33 24.69 14.92
C ARG A 147 1.14 24.78 14.55
N VAL A 148 1.45 24.55 13.27
CA VAL A 148 2.79 24.73 12.69
C VAL A 148 2.67 25.65 11.48
N ASP A 149 3.39 26.77 11.49
CA ASP A 149 3.38 27.72 10.39
C ASP A 149 4.81 28.18 10.06
N ASN A 150 5.12 28.30 8.77
CA ASN A 150 6.39 28.85 8.28
C ASN A 150 7.62 28.22 8.98
N SER A 151 7.65 26.89 9.05
CA SER A 151 8.67 26.13 9.76
C SER A 151 9.37 25.15 8.82
N GLY A 152 10.69 25.20 8.78
CA GLY A 152 11.52 24.41 7.87
C GLY A 152 11.39 22.92 8.11
N ARG A 153 11.45 22.50 9.42
CA ARG A 153 11.24 21.11 9.80
C ARG A 153 10.73 20.96 11.23
N VAL A 154 9.67 20.16 11.36
CA VAL A 154 9.10 19.72 12.64
C VAL A 154 8.92 18.20 12.59
N ASP A 155 9.54 17.47 13.50
CA ASP A 155 9.42 16.03 13.63
C ASP A 155 8.57 15.68 14.86
N VAL A 156 7.49 14.93 14.65
CA VAL A 156 6.53 14.52 15.68
C VAL A 156 6.53 13.00 15.77
N GLN A 157 6.90 12.45 16.93
CA GLN A 157 7.13 11.03 17.12
C GLN A 157 6.33 10.48 18.29
N ASN A 158 5.62 9.36 18.08
CA ASN A 158 4.87 8.68 19.12
C ASN A 158 3.96 9.62 19.94
N CYS A 159 3.27 10.55 19.24
CA CYS A 159 2.33 11.49 19.82
C CYS A 159 0.89 11.08 19.51
N ILE A 160 -0.03 11.46 20.43
CA ILE A 160 -1.45 11.18 20.29
C ILE A 160 -2.20 12.53 20.27
N PHE A 161 -3.10 12.69 19.31
CA PHE A 161 -4.02 13.82 19.21
C PHE A 161 -5.43 13.28 19.36
N ASP A 162 -6.02 13.43 20.52
CA ASP A 162 -7.30 12.81 20.89
C ASP A 162 -8.32 13.83 21.38
N LYS A 163 -9.57 13.70 20.93
CA LYS A 163 -10.71 14.50 21.43
C LYS A 163 -10.52 16.02 21.38
N ASN A 164 -9.86 16.52 20.33
CA ASN A 164 -9.81 17.95 20.09
C ASN A 164 -11.01 18.35 19.21
N VAL A 165 -11.66 19.47 19.52
CA VAL A 165 -12.91 19.88 18.88
C VAL A 165 -12.75 21.26 18.25
N SER A 166 -13.22 21.44 17.00
CA SER A 166 -13.30 22.74 16.34
C SER A 166 -14.75 23.12 16.09
N VAL A 167 -15.16 24.21 16.70
CA VAL A 167 -16.50 24.83 16.53
C VAL A 167 -16.45 26.14 15.72
N TYR A 168 -15.27 26.52 15.22
CA TYR A 168 -15.12 27.71 14.42
C TYR A 168 -15.50 27.46 12.96
N SER A 169 -16.56 28.14 12.51
CA SER A 169 -17.21 27.85 11.22
C SER A 169 -17.35 29.04 10.28
N LYS A 170 -16.54 30.08 10.39
CA LYS A 170 -16.62 31.18 9.43
C LYS A 170 -16.43 30.64 8.00
N ASP A 171 -17.53 30.58 7.25
CA ASP A 171 -17.60 30.10 5.87
C ASP A 171 -17.18 28.62 5.69
N ASN A 172 -17.35 27.78 6.71
CA ASN A 172 -16.92 26.36 6.72
C ASN A 172 -15.46 26.15 6.32
N ASN A 173 -14.63 27.19 6.44
CA ASN A 173 -13.27 27.19 5.90
C ASN A 173 -12.19 26.87 6.94
N TYR A 174 -12.57 26.68 8.19
CA TYR A 174 -11.68 26.36 9.29
C TYR A 174 -11.91 24.92 9.75
N GLY A 175 -10.94 24.33 10.44
CA GLY A 175 -10.96 22.95 10.89
C GLY A 175 -9.55 22.45 11.21
N GLY A 176 -9.37 21.15 11.32
CA GLY A 176 -8.13 20.53 11.74
C GLY A 176 -7.87 20.76 13.23
N PRO A 177 -8.80 20.33 14.11
CA PRO A 177 -8.68 20.61 15.55
C PRO A 177 -7.44 19.97 16.17
N ALA A 178 -6.99 18.83 15.68
CA ALA A 178 -5.73 18.22 16.09
C ALA A 178 -4.52 18.99 15.55
N CYS A 179 -4.49 19.20 14.23
CA CYS A 179 -3.35 19.88 13.59
C CYS A 179 -3.79 20.86 12.49
N LEU A 180 -3.23 22.07 12.55
CA LEU A 180 -3.25 23.04 11.45
C LEU A 180 -1.81 23.29 10.99
N LEU A 181 -1.49 22.84 9.77
CA LEU A 181 -0.14 22.89 9.21
C LEU A 181 -0.12 23.82 8.00
N GLU A 182 0.69 24.88 8.10
CA GLU A 182 0.77 25.93 7.10
C GLU A 182 2.21 26.12 6.64
N ARG A 183 2.50 26.04 5.32
CA ARG A 183 3.81 26.39 4.73
C ARG A 183 5.02 25.77 5.46
N SER A 184 4.91 24.52 5.89
CA SER A 184 5.88 23.88 6.76
C SER A 184 6.20 22.47 6.29
N THR A 185 7.36 21.96 6.68
CA THR A 185 7.71 20.54 6.58
C THR A 185 7.46 19.87 7.91
N VAL A 186 6.51 18.92 7.96
CA VAL A 186 6.14 18.23 9.20
C VAL A 186 6.12 16.72 8.96
N ASN A 187 6.89 15.99 9.77
CA ASN A 187 6.97 14.53 9.71
C ASN A 187 6.36 13.93 10.98
N PHE A 188 5.30 13.15 10.80
CA PHE A 188 4.69 12.36 11.86
C PHE A 188 5.16 10.92 11.75
N THR A 189 5.67 10.36 12.85
CA THR A 189 6.07 8.95 12.92
C THR A 189 5.47 8.32 14.18
N ASP A 190 4.83 7.15 14.03
CA ASP A 190 4.18 6.43 15.13
C ASP A 190 3.10 7.25 15.87
N CYS A 191 2.42 8.16 15.16
CA CYS A 191 1.43 9.05 15.75
C CYS A 191 -0.01 8.57 15.57
N LYS A 192 -0.91 8.99 16.47
CA LYS A 192 -2.34 8.70 16.40
C LYS A 192 -3.14 10.00 16.40
N PHE A 193 -4.11 10.10 15.49
CA PHE A 193 -5.09 11.18 15.40
C PHE A 193 -6.46 10.54 15.52
N ILE A 194 -7.06 10.58 16.70
CA ILE A 194 -8.26 9.81 17.01
C ILE A 194 -9.34 10.67 17.64
N ASN A 195 -10.61 10.40 17.32
CA ASN A 195 -11.78 11.01 17.95
C ASN A 195 -11.80 12.55 17.92
N ASN A 196 -11.15 13.20 16.95
CA ASN A 196 -11.21 14.64 16.81
C ASN A 196 -12.45 15.02 15.99
N GLU A 197 -13.07 16.17 16.30
CA GLU A 197 -14.31 16.62 15.65
C GLU A 197 -14.21 18.06 15.16
N SER A 198 -14.67 18.31 13.93
CA SER A 198 -14.71 19.63 13.32
C SER A 198 -16.06 19.90 12.66
N ILE A 199 -16.65 21.06 12.92
CA ILE A 199 -17.78 21.56 12.12
C ILE A 199 -17.34 22.15 10.79
N GLY A 200 -16.03 22.30 10.57
CA GLY A 200 -15.41 22.77 9.34
C GLY A 200 -14.74 21.65 8.53
N ARG A 201 -13.63 21.96 7.88
CA ARG A 201 -12.86 21.09 7.00
C ARG A 201 -11.70 20.41 7.73
N GLY A 202 -11.51 19.11 7.50
CA GLY A 202 -10.48 18.32 8.17
C GLY A 202 -10.92 17.93 9.58
N GLY A 203 -11.47 16.72 9.75
CA GLY A 203 -11.95 16.24 11.06
C GLY A 203 -10.86 16.16 12.11
N ALA A 204 -9.64 15.85 11.69
CA ALA A 204 -8.46 15.92 12.54
C ALA A 204 -7.46 16.97 12.05
N ILE A 205 -7.15 16.98 10.76
CA ILE A 205 -5.98 17.64 10.22
C ILE A 205 -6.35 18.53 9.04
N LYS A 206 -5.82 19.75 9.07
CA LYS A 206 -5.89 20.67 7.94
C LYS A 206 -4.51 21.10 7.51
N LEU A 207 -4.23 20.92 6.21
CA LEU A 207 -3.01 21.36 5.54
C LEU A 207 -3.36 22.52 4.62
N THR A 208 -2.66 23.63 4.71
CA THR A 208 -2.93 24.80 3.87
C THR A 208 -1.65 25.59 3.59
N SER A 209 -1.70 26.43 2.55
CA SER A 209 -0.64 27.41 2.28
C SER A 209 -1.25 28.66 1.63
N ASP A 210 -0.42 29.68 1.44
CA ASP A 210 -0.77 30.90 0.69
C ASP A 210 -0.76 30.70 -0.84
N GLY A 211 -0.45 29.50 -1.31
CA GLY A 211 -0.30 29.16 -2.73
C GLY A 211 1.06 29.55 -3.34
N ALA A 212 1.92 30.22 -2.61
CA ALA A 212 3.27 30.58 -3.04
C ALA A 212 4.34 29.68 -2.41
N THR A 213 4.14 29.27 -1.17
CA THR A 213 5.07 28.43 -0.41
C THR A 213 4.51 27.01 -0.32
N LYS A 214 5.28 26.02 -0.76
CA LYS A 214 4.91 24.62 -0.61
C LYS A 214 4.98 24.20 0.87
N GLY A 215 4.15 23.25 1.28
CA GLY A 215 4.27 22.52 2.52
C GLY A 215 4.41 21.02 2.23
N TYR A 216 5.12 20.32 3.10
CA TYR A 216 5.37 18.88 2.99
C TYR A 216 4.94 18.22 4.30
N THR A 217 4.01 17.28 4.22
CA THR A 217 3.56 16.52 5.39
C THR A 217 3.71 15.04 5.12
N THR A 218 4.39 14.35 6.02
CA THR A 218 4.58 12.90 5.94
C THR A 218 4.00 12.23 7.18
N PHE A 219 3.14 11.22 6.96
CA PHE A 219 2.69 10.26 7.96
C PHE A 219 3.40 8.94 7.71
N ASN A 220 4.15 8.45 8.67
CA ASN A 220 4.80 7.15 8.62
C ASN A 220 4.44 6.33 9.87
N ARG A 221 3.80 5.19 9.68
CA ARG A 221 3.24 4.35 10.74
C ARG A 221 2.26 5.11 11.65
N CYS A 222 1.36 5.89 11.03
CA CYS A 222 0.37 6.68 11.75
C CYS A 222 -1.04 6.11 11.59
N LEU A 223 -1.85 6.32 12.62
CA LEU A 223 -3.28 6.00 12.62
C LEU A 223 -4.10 7.29 12.63
N VAL A 224 -5.02 7.45 11.66
CA VAL A 224 -6.00 8.54 11.61
C VAL A 224 -7.39 7.89 11.60
N SER A 225 -8.05 7.83 12.76
CA SER A 225 -9.27 7.03 12.92
C SER A 225 -10.30 7.68 13.84
N GLY A 226 -11.59 7.44 13.56
CA GLY A 226 -12.69 7.92 14.39
C GLY A 226 -12.88 9.44 14.40
N ASN A 227 -12.27 10.16 13.46
CA ASN A 227 -12.41 11.60 13.37
C ASN A 227 -13.65 11.98 12.58
N LYS A 228 -14.21 13.19 12.85
CA LYS A 228 -15.44 13.63 12.24
C LYS A 228 -15.32 15.05 11.70
N ALA A 229 -15.82 15.29 10.50
CA ALA A 229 -16.01 16.63 9.94
C ALA A 229 -17.43 16.81 9.45
N SER A 230 -17.99 18.02 9.63
CA SER A 230 -19.28 18.37 9.02
C SER A 230 -19.13 18.95 7.60
N SER A 231 -17.90 19.06 7.10
CA SER A 231 -17.56 19.53 5.75
C SER A 231 -16.49 18.62 5.12
N LEU A 232 -15.63 19.15 4.28
CA LEU A 232 -14.71 18.40 3.45
C LEU A 232 -13.55 17.76 4.25
N GLY A 233 -13.21 16.50 3.95
CA GLY A 233 -12.09 15.78 4.56
C GLY A 233 -12.41 15.28 5.98
N SER A 234 -13.15 14.19 6.12
CA SER A 234 -13.52 13.67 7.44
C SER A 234 -12.32 13.34 8.35
N ALA A 235 -11.18 13.03 7.75
CA ALA A 235 -9.90 12.88 8.44
C ALA A 235 -8.97 14.05 8.12
N ILE A 236 -8.64 14.23 6.85
CA ILE A 236 -7.62 15.17 6.38
C ILE A 236 -8.18 16.02 5.25
N PHE A 237 -8.06 17.33 5.40
CA PHE A 237 -8.31 18.30 4.34
C PHE A 237 -7.02 19.01 3.95
N PHE A 238 -6.69 19.08 2.64
CA PHE A 238 -5.56 19.88 2.22
C PHE A 238 -5.80 20.67 0.92
N ASN A 239 -5.22 21.86 0.86
CA ASN A 239 -5.32 22.78 -0.26
C ASN A 239 -4.02 23.56 -0.48
N HIS A 240 -3.92 24.25 -1.63
CA HIS A 240 -2.89 25.23 -1.96
C HIS A 240 -1.42 24.79 -1.72
N GLY A 241 -0.82 24.11 -2.73
CA GLY A 241 0.63 23.87 -2.75
C GLY A 241 1.18 22.89 -1.68
N GLN A 242 0.33 22.05 -1.12
CA GLN A 242 0.75 21.03 -0.16
C GLN A 242 1.10 19.70 -0.86
N GLU A 243 2.03 18.97 -0.28
CA GLU A 243 2.30 17.57 -0.61
C GLU A 243 2.07 16.71 0.63
N LEU A 244 1.35 15.59 0.45
CA LEU A 244 0.97 14.69 1.53
C LEU A 244 1.48 13.28 1.22
N ASN A 245 2.32 12.74 2.08
CA ASN A 245 2.79 11.36 2.01
C ASN A 245 2.18 10.54 3.14
N ILE A 246 1.52 9.44 2.80
CA ILE A 246 0.92 8.47 3.72
C ILE A 246 1.64 7.14 3.50
N ILE A 247 2.46 6.75 4.46
CA ILE A 247 3.40 5.64 4.35
C ILE A 247 3.20 4.70 5.53
N ASN A 248 3.05 3.40 5.28
CA ASN A 248 2.82 2.40 6.33
C ASN A 248 1.70 2.78 7.33
N SER A 249 0.67 3.51 6.88
CA SER A 249 -0.29 4.19 7.75
C SER A 249 -1.73 3.77 7.46
N ILE A 250 -2.61 3.97 8.44
CA ILE A 250 -4.05 3.68 8.35
C ILE A 250 -4.85 4.98 8.44
N VAL A 251 -5.79 5.17 7.52
CA VAL A 251 -6.84 6.19 7.59
C VAL A 251 -8.19 5.47 7.51
N ALA A 252 -8.86 5.32 8.64
CA ALA A 252 -10.04 4.46 8.73
C ALA A 252 -11.10 4.98 9.70
N GLU A 253 -12.36 4.56 9.49
CA GLU A 253 -13.46 4.83 10.43
C GLU A 253 -13.74 6.32 10.70
N ASN A 254 -13.28 7.21 9.79
CA ASN A 254 -13.59 8.62 9.88
C ASN A 254 -14.97 8.90 9.24
N ASN A 255 -15.70 9.87 9.80
CA ASN A 255 -17.08 10.14 9.40
C ASN A 255 -17.28 11.62 9.04
N SER A 256 -17.91 11.89 7.91
CA SER A 256 -18.24 13.25 7.51
C SER A 256 -19.58 13.75 8.08
N GLY A 257 -20.41 12.89 8.64
CA GLY A 257 -21.71 13.27 9.20
C GLY A 257 -22.75 13.75 8.17
N THR A 258 -22.38 13.92 6.91
CA THR A 258 -23.25 14.31 5.78
C THR A 258 -22.94 13.43 4.59
N GLU A 259 -23.97 12.98 3.88
CA GLU A 259 -23.79 12.26 2.61
C GLU A 259 -23.37 13.22 1.50
N GLY A 260 -22.50 12.78 0.62
CA GLY A 260 -22.14 13.52 -0.58
C GLY A 260 -20.66 13.51 -0.95
N GLU A 261 -20.20 14.56 -1.61
CA GLU A 261 -18.85 14.69 -2.17
C GLU A 261 -17.77 14.99 -1.12
N ILE A 262 -17.79 14.26 0.00
CA ILE A 262 -16.89 14.48 1.14
C ILE A 262 -15.96 13.28 1.25
N GLY A 263 -14.68 13.46 0.88
CA GLY A 263 -13.69 12.38 1.03
C GLY A 263 -13.12 12.31 2.44
N ALA A 264 -12.68 11.14 2.87
CA ALA A 264 -11.92 11.03 4.12
C ALA A 264 -10.61 11.83 4.01
N ILE A 265 -9.90 11.67 2.91
CA ILE A 265 -8.80 12.53 2.51
C ILE A 265 -9.31 13.38 1.35
N PHE A 266 -9.41 14.67 1.56
CA PHE A 266 -9.91 15.62 0.57
C PHE A 266 -8.82 16.59 0.13
N SER A 267 -8.54 16.61 -1.18
CA SER A 267 -7.60 17.54 -1.80
C SER A 267 -8.33 18.48 -2.76
N ILE A 268 -8.15 19.77 -2.60
CA ILE A 268 -8.64 20.75 -3.57
C ILE A 268 -7.52 21.66 -4.08
N GLY A 269 -7.45 21.82 -5.40
CA GLY A 269 -6.51 22.65 -6.14
C GLY A 269 -7.02 24.01 -6.54
N ALA A 270 -6.11 24.97 -6.77
CA ALA A 270 -6.39 26.15 -7.57
C ALA A 270 -6.07 25.86 -9.05
N GLU A 271 -6.83 26.46 -9.96
CA GLU A 271 -6.83 26.09 -11.38
C GLU A 271 -5.49 26.21 -12.11
N ASN A 272 -4.52 26.95 -11.62
CA ASN A 272 -3.38 27.35 -12.48
C ASN A 272 -1.98 27.38 -11.85
N LYS A 273 -1.70 26.90 -10.65
CA LYS A 273 -0.36 27.17 -10.10
C LYS A 273 0.46 26.01 -9.51
N TYR A 274 -0.11 25.02 -8.86
CA TYR A 274 0.69 23.96 -8.24
C TYR A 274 -0.05 22.63 -8.25
N ALA A 275 0.55 21.61 -8.88
CA ALA A 275 0.10 20.23 -8.72
C ALA A 275 0.15 19.87 -7.24
N ARG A 276 -0.92 19.25 -6.73
CA ARG A 276 -0.99 18.72 -5.38
C ARG A 276 -0.86 17.25 -5.45
N GLN A 277 0.00 16.74 -4.62
CA GLN A 277 0.32 15.34 -4.66
C GLN A 277 -0.02 14.68 -3.34
N ILE A 278 -0.81 13.63 -3.44
CA ILE A 278 -0.95 12.61 -2.41
C ILE A 278 -0.10 11.43 -2.83
N THR A 279 0.76 10.96 -1.95
CA THR A 279 1.53 9.72 -2.13
C THR A 279 1.09 8.72 -1.08
N ILE A 280 0.64 7.52 -1.49
CA ILE A 280 0.14 6.47 -0.61
C ILE A 280 0.96 5.21 -0.87
N ILE A 281 1.71 4.78 0.12
CA ILE A 281 2.58 3.59 0.02
C ILE A 281 2.39 2.69 1.23
N ASN A 282 2.27 1.38 1.00
CA ASN A 282 2.11 0.39 2.07
C ASN A 282 1.02 0.77 3.07
N SER A 283 -0.05 1.42 2.62
CA SER A 283 -1.03 2.06 3.50
C SER A 283 -2.43 1.52 3.25
N THR A 284 -3.27 1.66 4.27
CA THR A 284 -4.67 1.25 4.21
C THR A 284 -5.58 2.45 4.40
N ILE A 285 -6.47 2.72 3.44
CA ILE A 285 -7.51 3.74 3.54
C ILE A 285 -8.85 3.05 3.31
N ALA A 286 -9.60 2.82 4.39
CA ALA A 286 -10.79 1.97 4.31
C ALA A 286 -11.80 2.26 5.42
N GLY A 287 -13.07 1.95 5.17
CA GLY A 287 -14.12 2.04 6.18
C GLY A 287 -14.44 3.47 6.63
N ASN A 288 -14.05 4.48 5.85
CA ASN A 288 -14.47 5.85 6.12
C ASN A 288 -15.86 6.09 5.53
N MET A 289 -16.70 6.83 6.25
CA MET A 289 -18.09 7.04 5.92
C MET A 289 -18.39 8.46 5.40
N GLY A 290 -19.45 8.57 4.59
CA GLY A 290 -19.98 9.84 4.10
C GLY A 290 -19.33 10.36 2.82
N GLY A 291 -18.55 9.53 2.09
CA GLY A 291 -17.96 9.91 0.80
C GLY A 291 -16.80 8.99 0.38
N ALA A 292 -16.07 9.39 -0.65
CA ALA A 292 -14.94 8.60 -1.15
C ALA A 292 -13.84 8.42 -0.08
N GLN A 293 -13.05 7.35 -0.18
CA GLN A 293 -11.91 7.19 0.72
C GLN A 293 -10.84 8.25 0.43
N VAL A 294 -10.58 8.53 -0.84
CA VAL A 294 -9.70 9.62 -1.30
C VAL A 294 -10.43 10.42 -2.37
N LEU A 295 -10.58 11.72 -2.17
CA LEU A 295 -11.20 12.63 -3.14
C LEU A 295 -10.23 13.73 -3.55
N GLY A 296 -9.99 13.84 -4.85
CA GLY A 296 -9.18 14.89 -5.44
C GLY A 296 -9.99 15.80 -6.38
N ARG A 297 -9.91 17.12 -6.17
CA ARG A 297 -10.49 18.13 -7.07
C ARG A 297 -9.39 19.04 -7.64
N LYS A 298 -9.56 19.50 -8.88
CA LYS A 298 -8.70 20.50 -9.54
C LYS A 298 -7.21 20.16 -9.40
N ASN A 299 -6.49 19.79 -10.41
CA ASN A 299 -5.04 19.52 -10.39
C ASN A 299 -4.50 18.64 -9.22
N ALA A 300 -5.33 17.79 -8.62
CA ALA A 300 -4.86 16.82 -7.65
C ALA A 300 -4.19 15.65 -8.36
N ALA A 301 -3.01 15.24 -7.89
CA ALA A 301 -2.33 14.03 -8.33
C ALA A 301 -2.24 13.02 -7.18
N ILE A 302 -2.51 11.75 -7.46
CA ILE A 302 -2.44 10.67 -6.48
C ILE A 302 -1.44 9.64 -6.99
N ARG A 303 -0.41 9.33 -6.20
CA ARG A 303 0.53 8.22 -6.44
C ARG A 303 0.24 7.11 -5.45
N ILE A 304 0.17 5.87 -5.95
CA ILE A 304 -0.20 4.72 -5.11
C ILE A 304 0.74 3.55 -5.39
N ALA A 305 1.20 2.88 -4.34
CA ALA A 305 1.96 1.63 -4.43
C ALA A 305 1.68 0.71 -3.24
N ASN A 306 1.52 -0.57 -3.50
CA ASN A 306 1.38 -1.64 -2.50
C ASN A 306 0.39 -1.31 -1.37
N SER A 307 -0.77 -0.74 -1.72
CA SER A 307 -1.73 -0.17 -0.77
C SER A 307 -3.13 -0.76 -0.96
N ILE A 308 -3.96 -0.65 0.08
CA ILE A 308 -5.38 -1.03 0.06
C ILE A 308 -6.21 0.25 0.18
N ILE A 309 -7.07 0.52 -0.82
CA ILE A 309 -8.03 1.62 -0.78
C ILE A 309 -9.40 1.07 -1.16
N VAL A 310 -10.28 0.88 -0.18
CA VAL A 310 -11.60 0.27 -0.41
C VAL A 310 -12.69 0.96 0.41
N GLY A 311 -13.82 1.21 -0.23
CA GLY A 311 -15.04 1.70 0.39
C GLY A 311 -15.96 0.54 0.82
N ASP A 312 -17.19 0.90 1.15
CA ASP A 312 -18.26 -0.05 1.54
C ASP A 312 -18.94 -0.76 0.34
N GLY A 313 -18.57 -0.40 -0.88
CA GLY A 313 -19.19 -0.88 -2.13
C GLY A 313 -20.24 0.06 -2.70
N THR A 314 -20.64 1.10 -1.97
CA THR A 314 -21.59 2.13 -2.44
C THR A 314 -20.90 3.46 -2.74
N THR A 315 -19.82 3.75 -2.05
CA THR A 315 -19.02 4.96 -2.23
C THR A 315 -17.68 4.65 -2.90
N PRO A 316 -17.15 5.54 -3.78
CA PRO A 316 -15.88 5.31 -4.44
C PRO A 316 -14.71 5.18 -3.45
N ALA A 317 -13.81 4.25 -3.69
CA ALA A 317 -12.51 4.23 -3.04
C ALA A 317 -11.69 5.47 -3.42
N ILE A 318 -11.72 5.83 -4.71
CA ILE A 318 -11.07 7.03 -5.23
C ILE A 318 -12.06 7.80 -6.09
N SER A 319 -12.20 9.10 -5.85
CA SER A 319 -12.98 10.02 -6.69
C SER A 319 -12.12 11.18 -7.18
N LEU A 320 -12.09 11.41 -8.49
CA LEU A 320 -11.43 12.56 -9.12
C LEU A 320 -12.46 13.44 -9.83
N GLN A 321 -12.50 14.72 -9.51
CA GLN A 321 -13.50 15.66 -10.00
C GLN A 321 -12.87 16.98 -10.49
N GLU A 322 -13.51 17.65 -11.45
CA GLU A 322 -13.18 18.99 -11.93
C GLU A 322 -11.76 19.20 -12.52
N LYS A 323 -11.49 18.64 -13.72
CA LYS A 323 -10.30 18.87 -14.59
C LYS A 323 -8.91 18.40 -14.11
N PRO A 324 -7.91 18.42 -15.03
CA PRO A 324 -7.01 17.29 -15.24
C PRO A 324 -6.32 16.83 -13.97
N LYS A 325 -6.48 15.58 -13.69
CA LYS A 325 -6.04 14.89 -12.51
C LYS A 325 -5.45 13.56 -12.94
N LEU A 326 -4.55 13.07 -12.14
CA LEU A 326 -3.79 11.86 -12.45
C LEU A 326 -3.81 10.92 -11.25
N VAL A 327 -4.19 9.67 -11.48
CA VAL A 327 -3.80 8.54 -10.62
C VAL A 327 -2.64 7.82 -11.28
N LEU A 328 -1.49 7.80 -10.61
CA LEU A 328 -0.30 7.11 -11.04
C LEU A 328 -0.04 5.92 -10.10
N SER A 329 -0.22 4.71 -10.61
CA SER A 329 0.11 3.51 -9.87
C SER A 329 1.53 3.04 -10.17
N ALA A 330 2.25 2.64 -9.11
CA ALA A 330 3.48 1.85 -9.24
C ALA A 330 3.22 0.34 -9.09
N GLY A 331 1.95 -0.06 -8.93
CA GLY A 331 1.52 -1.45 -8.89
C GLY A 331 1.27 -2.01 -7.50
N TYR A 332 0.78 -3.23 -7.48
CA TYR A 332 0.55 -4.05 -6.30
C TYR A 332 -0.49 -3.48 -5.33
N ASN A 333 -1.53 -2.82 -5.86
CA ASN A 333 -2.60 -2.23 -5.07
C ASN A 333 -3.87 -3.08 -5.10
N ILE A 334 -4.66 -2.99 -4.02
CA ILE A 334 -6.04 -3.49 -3.97
C ILE A 334 -6.94 -2.26 -3.90
N ILE A 335 -7.68 -2.01 -4.97
CA ILE A 335 -8.50 -0.80 -5.13
C ILE A 335 -9.94 -1.21 -5.37
N GLY A 336 -10.86 -0.60 -4.61
CA GLY A 336 -12.30 -0.70 -4.83
C GLY A 336 -12.79 0.14 -5.99
N MET A 337 -14.11 0.34 -6.05
CA MET A 337 -14.76 1.18 -7.04
C MET A 337 -14.08 2.56 -7.12
N TYR A 338 -13.81 3.03 -8.33
CA TYR A 338 -13.27 4.37 -8.52
C TYR A 338 -14.12 5.17 -9.52
N GLN A 339 -14.18 6.47 -9.29
CA GLN A 339 -14.90 7.41 -10.11
C GLN A 339 -13.97 8.52 -10.58
N VAL A 340 -13.88 8.71 -11.89
CA VAL A 340 -13.06 9.75 -12.50
C VAL A 340 -13.87 10.50 -13.55
N ASP A 341 -13.74 11.81 -13.60
CA ASP A 341 -14.35 12.58 -14.68
C ASP A 341 -13.59 12.39 -16.01
N GLU A 342 -14.22 12.76 -17.15
CA GLU A 342 -13.66 12.54 -18.49
C GLU A 342 -12.29 13.23 -18.72
N ALA A 343 -11.97 14.24 -17.95
CA ALA A 343 -10.72 14.98 -18.05
C ALA A 343 -9.60 14.40 -17.17
N SER A 344 -9.89 13.36 -16.40
CA SER A 344 -8.95 12.71 -15.50
C SER A 344 -8.30 11.49 -16.17
N THR A 345 -7.07 11.18 -15.78
CA THR A 345 -6.35 10.01 -16.28
C THR A 345 -6.00 9.07 -15.14
N THR A 346 -6.07 7.78 -15.42
CA THR A 346 -5.62 6.72 -14.52
C THR A 346 -4.57 5.87 -15.22
N ALA A 347 -3.45 5.62 -14.56
CA ALA A 347 -2.37 4.78 -15.06
C ALA A 347 -2.19 3.57 -14.12
N TRP A 348 -3.17 2.66 -14.14
CA TRP A 348 -3.10 1.40 -13.43
C TRP A 348 -2.05 0.48 -14.05
N LYS A 349 -1.40 -0.30 -13.22
CA LYS A 349 -0.52 -1.39 -13.64
C LYS A 349 -1.32 -2.70 -13.70
N THR A 350 -0.87 -3.64 -14.49
CA THR A 350 -1.49 -4.97 -14.56
C THR A 350 -1.32 -5.77 -13.27
N SER A 351 -0.36 -5.39 -12.43
CA SER A 351 -0.20 -5.88 -11.05
C SER A 351 -1.13 -5.24 -10.02
N ASP A 352 -2.01 -4.32 -10.42
CA ASP A 352 -3.05 -3.79 -9.54
C ASP A 352 -4.29 -4.67 -9.59
N PHE A 353 -4.89 -4.92 -8.45
CA PHE A 353 -6.21 -5.55 -8.37
C PHE A 353 -7.28 -4.47 -8.16
N VAL A 354 -7.80 -3.97 -9.28
CA VAL A 354 -8.85 -2.94 -9.31
C VAL A 354 -10.18 -3.60 -9.64
N SER A 355 -11.14 -3.54 -8.74
CA SER A 355 -12.45 -4.16 -8.91
C SER A 355 -13.51 -3.50 -8.02
N ASP A 356 -14.72 -3.31 -8.54
CA ASP A 356 -15.86 -2.83 -7.74
C ASP A 356 -16.26 -3.82 -6.64
N ASN A 357 -15.86 -5.08 -6.76
CA ASN A 357 -16.06 -6.12 -5.75
C ASN A 357 -15.05 -6.03 -4.59
N ASN A 358 -14.00 -5.21 -4.70
CA ASN A 358 -13.09 -4.94 -3.61
C ASN A 358 -13.74 -3.96 -2.63
N THR A 359 -14.42 -4.48 -1.64
CA THR A 359 -15.13 -3.71 -0.62
C THR A 359 -14.52 -3.93 0.77
N LEU A 360 -14.91 -3.10 1.72
CA LEU A 360 -14.52 -3.28 3.12
C LEU A 360 -14.78 -4.72 3.59
N ASN A 361 -15.97 -5.24 3.33
CA ASN A 361 -16.36 -6.58 3.74
C ASN A 361 -15.58 -7.69 3.03
N SER A 362 -15.33 -7.57 1.72
CA SER A 362 -14.62 -8.60 0.96
C SER A 362 -13.14 -8.71 1.37
N ILE A 363 -12.51 -7.62 1.80
CA ILE A 363 -11.08 -7.57 2.16
C ILE A 363 -10.86 -7.81 3.66
N PHE A 364 -11.69 -7.23 4.51
CA PHE A 364 -11.49 -7.27 5.96
C PHE A 364 -12.45 -8.23 6.68
N GLY A 365 -13.58 -8.63 6.04
CA GLY A 365 -14.58 -9.47 6.68
C GLY A 365 -15.05 -8.85 8.00
N ASN A 366 -14.86 -9.58 9.10
CA ASN A 366 -15.18 -9.12 10.46
C ASN A 366 -13.97 -8.48 11.18
N ASN A 367 -12.81 -8.35 10.52
CA ASN A 367 -11.65 -7.70 11.13
C ASN A 367 -11.86 -6.18 11.19
N ALA A 368 -11.44 -5.56 12.28
CA ALA A 368 -11.20 -4.12 12.27
C ALA A 368 -10.11 -3.78 11.26
N VAL A 369 -10.21 -2.66 10.56
CA VAL A 369 -9.22 -2.22 9.55
C VAL A 369 -7.81 -2.14 10.15
N THR A 370 -7.71 -1.76 11.42
CA THR A 370 -6.46 -1.69 12.18
C THR A 370 -5.78 -3.04 12.41
N ASN A 371 -6.50 -4.15 12.26
CA ASN A 371 -5.95 -5.51 12.37
C ASN A 371 -5.49 -6.06 11.01
N GLY A 372 -5.70 -5.32 9.93
CA GLY A 372 -5.36 -5.73 8.58
C GLY A 372 -6.40 -6.64 7.92
N PRO A 373 -6.21 -6.96 6.62
CA PRO A 373 -7.11 -7.84 5.87
C PRO A 373 -7.11 -9.25 6.44
N VAL A 374 -8.19 -10.00 6.22
CA VAL A 374 -8.29 -11.43 6.62
C VAL A 374 -7.21 -12.24 5.91
N ALA A 375 -7.08 -12.04 4.60
CA ALA A 375 -5.97 -12.53 3.78
C ALA A 375 -5.90 -11.66 2.52
N ALA A 376 -4.69 -11.47 1.99
CA ALA A 376 -4.50 -10.74 0.73
C ALA A 376 -3.39 -11.40 -0.09
N PRO A 377 -3.41 -11.27 -1.44
CA PRO A 377 -2.28 -11.73 -2.24
C PRO A 377 -1.01 -10.97 -1.86
N TYR A 378 0.14 -11.59 -2.01
CA TYR A 378 1.42 -10.90 -1.87
C TYR A 378 1.49 -9.72 -2.85
N GLY A 379 2.07 -8.62 -2.39
CA GLY A 379 2.30 -7.42 -3.19
C GLY A 379 3.72 -7.33 -3.74
N ALA A 380 4.29 -6.12 -3.69
CA ALA A 380 5.64 -5.85 -4.13
C ALA A 380 6.70 -6.52 -3.24
N THR A 381 7.83 -6.91 -3.85
CA THR A 381 9.02 -7.29 -3.09
C THR A 381 9.65 -6.07 -2.43
N GLN A 382 10.44 -6.29 -1.39
CA GLN A 382 11.16 -5.20 -0.71
C GLN A 382 12.07 -4.42 -1.66
N VAL A 383 12.71 -5.11 -2.60
CA VAL A 383 13.56 -4.46 -3.63
C VAL A 383 12.74 -3.55 -4.54
N GLN A 384 11.55 -3.99 -4.96
CA GLN A 384 10.64 -3.16 -5.77
C GLN A 384 10.18 -1.94 -4.98
N MET A 385 9.82 -2.10 -3.71
CA MET A 385 9.39 -0.99 -2.86
C MET A 385 10.51 0.03 -2.61
N GLU A 386 11.74 -0.42 -2.40
CA GLU A 386 12.91 0.46 -2.27
C GLU A 386 13.18 1.25 -3.56
N ALA A 387 13.00 0.62 -4.72
CA ALA A 387 13.12 1.29 -6.02
C ALA A 387 12.04 2.38 -6.20
N ILE A 388 10.78 2.08 -5.86
CA ILE A 388 9.66 3.04 -5.90
C ILE A 388 9.92 4.20 -4.94
N ALA A 389 10.35 3.93 -3.71
CA ALA A 389 10.66 4.95 -2.72
C ALA A 389 11.78 5.88 -3.18
N LYS A 390 12.81 5.34 -3.82
CA LYS A 390 13.90 6.12 -4.42
C LYS A 390 13.42 6.99 -5.58
N ASP A 391 12.65 6.43 -6.50
CA ASP A 391 12.07 7.16 -7.64
C ASP A 391 11.17 8.31 -7.18
N TRP A 392 10.41 8.11 -6.13
CA TRP A 392 9.50 9.11 -5.56
C TRP A 392 10.17 10.01 -4.52
N SER A 393 11.47 9.87 -4.30
CA SER A 393 12.27 10.66 -3.35
C SER A 393 11.74 10.61 -1.90
N LEU A 394 11.25 9.44 -1.49
CA LEU A 394 10.75 9.21 -0.14
C LEU A 394 11.89 8.68 0.74
N GLY A 395 12.35 9.47 1.67
CA GLY A 395 13.42 9.09 2.61
C GLY A 395 12.94 8.21 3.80
N GLN A 396 11.94 7.35 3.60
CA GLN A 396 11.27 6.63 4.69
C GLN A 396 11.60 5.12 4.70
N ASN A 397 11.53 4.53 5.89
CA ASN A 397 11.68 3.09 6.06
C ASN A 397 10.37 2.37 5.65
N LEU A 398 10.46 1.52 4.63
CA LEU A 398 9.33 0.71 4.12
C LEU A 398 9.35 -0.74 4.62
N LYS A 399 10.34 -1.14 5.44
CA LYS A 399 10.56 -2.54 5.87
C LYS A 399 9.65 -2.99 7.01
N GLN A 400 8.94 -2.07 7.64
CA GLN A 400 8.05 -2.35 8.75
C GLN A 400 6.62 -1.93 8.44
N ASP A 401 5.66 -2.63 9.02
CA ASP A 401 4.27 -2.25 9.02
C ASP A 401 3.96 -1.16 10.07
N ILE A 402 2.68 -0.79 10.23
CA ILE A 402 2.25 0.22 11.20
C ILE A 402 2.57 -0.18 12.66
N ASN A 403 2.65 -1.48 12.94
CA ASN A 403 2.93 -2.02 14.27
C ASN A 403 4.43 -2.27 14.51
N GLY A 404 5.29 -1.90 13.54
CA GLY A 404 6.72 -2.16 13.59
C GLY A 404 7.11 -3.60 13.24
N VAL A 405 6.16 -4.42 12.76
CA VAL A 405 6.41 -5.80 12.33
C VAL A 405 7.14 -5.78 10.99
N SER A 406 8.17 -6.63 10.84
CA SER A 406 8.89 -6.76 9.58
C SER A 406 7.99 -7.29 8.47
N ARG A 407 8.03 -6.65 7.29
CA ARG A 407 7.27 -7.09 6.11
C ARG A 407 7.89 -8.30 5.40
N GLY A 408 9.12 -8.70 5.77
CA GLY A 408 9.85 -9.74 5.04
C GLY A 408 10.27 -9.29 3.63
N ASP A 409 10.64 -10.25 2.78
CA ASP A 409 11.08 -9.97 1.41
C ASP A 409 9.92 -9.67 0.47
N ILE A 410 8.74 -10.24 0.74
CA ILE A 410 7.49 -10.02 0.00
C ILE A 410 6.37 -9.85 1.04
N ALA A 411 5.64 -8.76 0.96
CA ALA A 411 4.53 -8.48 1.89
C ALA A 411 3.20 -8.32 1.16
N VAL A 412 2.10 -8.53 1.86
CA VAL A 412 0.77 -8.16 1.36
C VAL A 412 0.64 -6.63 1.27
N PRO A 413 -0.23 -6.10 0.38
CA PRO A 413 -0.52 -4.66 0.34
C PRO A 413 -1.14 -4.16 1.64
N GLY A 414 -1.01 -2.85 1.88
CA GLY A 414 -1.62 -2.19 3.02
C GLY A 414 -0.68 -1.94 4.20
N ALA A 415 -1.24 -1.39 5.27
CA ALA A 415 -0.48 -0.90 6.43
C ALA A 415 -0.08 -1.99 7.43
N VAL A 416 -0.76 -3.15 7.42
CA VAL A 416 -0.56 -4.25 8.38
C VAL A 416 -0.10 -5.49 7.65
N VAL A 417 0.90 -6.17 8.19
CA VAL A 417 1.31 -7.50 7.72
C VAL A 417 0.17 -8.49 8.02
N ALA A 418 -0.29 -9.20 6.98
CA ALA A 418 -1.36 -10.18 7.08
C ALA A 418 -0.96 -11.51 6.44
N GLU A 419 -1.76 -12.55 6.65
CA GLU A 419 -1.57 -13.84 6.00
C GLU A 419 -1.74 -13.73 4.48
N PRO A 420 -0.88 -14.41 3.70
CA PRO A 420 -1.04 -14.43 2.26
C PRO A 420 -2.28 -15.22 1.85
N LEU A 421 -3.02 -14.70 0.88
CA LEU A 421 -4.10 -15.43 0.23
C LEU A 421 -3.54 -16.67 -0.48
N LYS A 422 -4.24 -17.80 -0.36
CA LYS A 422 -3.77 -19.09 -0.86
C LYS A 422 -4.70 -19.64 -1.93
N GLY A 423 -4.09 -20.11 -3.01
CA GLY A 423 -4.73 -20.92 -4.04
C GLY A 423 -4.47 -22.41 -3.81
N LYS A 424 -5.33 -23.27 -4.34
CA LYS A 424 -5.22 -24.72 -4.18
C LYS A 424 -5.45 -25.45 -5.49
N PHE A 425 -4.66 -26.49 -5.75
CA PHE A 425 -4.89 -27.42 -6.84
C PHE A 425 -4.42 -28.84 -6.47
N GLY A 426 -5.04 -29.84 -7.08
CA GLY A 426 -4.65 -31.24 -6.91
C GLY A 426 -4.07 -31.82 -8.18
N ILE A 427 -2.98 -32.59 -8.07
CA ILE A 427 -2.44 -33.46 -9.10
C ILE A 427 -2.75 -34.90 -8.70
N THR A 428 -3.37 -35.68 -9.60
CA THR A 428 -3.75 -37.06 -9.37
C THR A 428 -2.64 -38.03 -9.78
N ASP A 429 -2.90 -39.34 -9.69
CA ASP A 429 -1.99 -40.40 -10.23
C ASP A 429 -1.65 -40.22 -11.71
N ALA A 430 -2.48 -39.51 -12.44
CA ALA A 430 -2.25 -39.10 -13.80
C ALA A 430 -1.03 -38.18 -14.00
N LYS A 431 -0.46 -37.65 -12.92
CA LYS A 431 0.67 -36.69 -12.88
C LYS A 431 0.44 -35.38 -13.62
N TYR A 432 -0.78 -35.09 -14.03
CA TYR A 432 -1.16 -33.87 -14.72
C TYR A 432 -2.41 -33.24 -14.07
N ALA A 433 -2.51 -31.93 -14.16
CA ALA A 433 -3.69 -31.15 -13.82
C ALA A 433 -3.72 -29.87 -14.66
N THR A 434 -4.83 -29.13 -14.61
CA THR A 434 -4.88 -27.76 -15.10
C THR A 434 -5.14 -26.81 -13.95
N TYR A 435 -4.57 -25.62 -14.03
CA TYR A 435 -4.80 -24.57 -13.03
C TYR A 435 -4.83 -23.20 -13.68
N TYR A 436 -5.71 -22.36 -13.16
CA TYR A 436 -5.83 -20.94 -13.49
C TYR A 436 -6.12 -20.16 -12.21
N HIS A 437 -5.61 -18.95 -12.11
CA HIS A 437 -5.99 -17.99 -11.08
C HIS A 437 -5.83 -16.56 -11.59
N ASP A 438 -6.68 -15.63 -11.10
CA ASP A 438 -6.59 -14.20 -11.45
C ASP A 438 -5.34 -13.55 -10.87
N PHE A 439 -4.78 -14.11 -9.81
CA PHE A 439 -3.48 -13.71 -9.27
C PHE A 439 -2.34 -14.59 -9.77
N GLY A 440 -1.14 -14.04 -9.78
CA GLY A 440 0.08 -14.83 -9.92
C GLY A 440 0.35 -15.69 -8.69
N TYR A 441 1.31 -16.59 -8.79
CA TYR A 441 1.73 -17.44 -7.67
C TYR A 441 3.16 -17.96 -7.86
N ILE A 442 3.75 -18.48 -6.80
CA ILE A 442 5.04 -19.15 -6.87
C ILE A 442 4.80 -20.65 -7.12
N MET A 443 5.40 -21.19 -8.18
CA MET A 443 5.27 -22.60 -8.53
C MET A 443 5.86 -23.47 -7.42
N PRO A 444 5.11 -24.42 -6.84
CA PRO A 444 5.59 -25.25 -5.75
C PRO A 444 6.68 -26.23 -6.19
N GLU A 445 7.45 -26.71 -5.21
CA GLU A 445 8.53 -27.67 -5.45
C GLU A 445 8.00 -28.95 -6.11
N GLY A 446 8.74 -29.46 -7.08
CA GLY A 446 8.41 -30.68 -7.83
C GLY A 446 7.28 -30.53 -8.84
N VAL A 447 6.76 -29.33 -9.04
CA VAL A 447 5.75 -29.03 -10.07
C VAL A 447 6.34 -28.15 -11.15
N LYS A 448 5.93 -28.39 -12.39
CA LYS A 448 6.19 -27.51 -13.53
C LYS A 448 4.90 -27.16 -14.25
N GLY A 449 4.80 -25.93 -14.71
CA GLY A 449 3.67 -25.39 -15.47
C GLY A 449 4.03 -25.11 -16.92
N GLY A 450 3.19 -25.55 -17.83
CA GLY A 450 3.35 -25.33 -19.25
C GLY A 450 2.20 -24.53 -19.85
N VAL A 451 2.53 -23.68 -20.83
CA VAL A 451 1.57 -23.07 -21.76
C VAL A 451 1.46 -23.92 -23.03
N VAL A 452 0.30 -23.90 -23.65
CA VAL A 452 0.10 -24.59 -24.96
C VAL A 452 0.26 -23.52 -26.04
N THR A 453 1.34 -23.62 -26.80
CA THR A 453 1.68 -22.63 -27.82
C THR A 453 1.13 -22.96 -29.20
N ASP A 454 0.81 -24.23 -29.44
CA ASP A 454 0.25 -24.68 -30.74
C ASP A 454 -0.53 -25.98 -30.59
N ALA A 455 -1.51 -26.19 -31.48
CA ALA A 455 -2.30 -27.41 -31.62
C ALA A 455 -2.27 -27.89 -33.09
N LYS A 456 -1.84 -29.13 -33.33
CA LYS A 456 -1.69 -29.68 -34.66
C LYS A 456 -2.92 -30.48 -35.12
N VAL A 457 -3.19 -30.49 -36.42
CA VAL A 457 -4.33 -31.19 -37.03
C VAL A 457 -4.34 -32.68 -36.68
N GLU A 458 -3.16 -33.29 -36.54
CA GLU A 458 -3.01 -34.68 -36.14
C GLU A 458 -3.33 -34.98 -34.66
N GLY A 459 -3.81 -33.99 -33.90
CA GLY A 459 -4.21 -34.17 -32.50
C GLY A 459 -3.07 -34.09 -31.50
N THR A 460 -1.97 -33.40 -31.84
CA THR A 460 -0.84 -33.15 -30.92
C THR A 460 -0.81 -31.72 -30.46
N LEU A 461 -0.31 -31.51 -29.23
CA LEU A 461 -0.09 -30.18 -28.62
C LEU A 461 1.40 -29.87 -28.48
N VAL A 462 1.76 -28.63 -28.74
CA VAL A 462 3.08 -28.09 -28.39
C VAL A 462 2.97 -27.40 -27.02
N VAL A 463 3.60 -28.02 -26.03
CA VAL A 463 3.58 -27.52 -24.63
C VAL A 463 4.97 -27.02 -24.27
N ASP A 464 5.05 -25.75 -23.87
CA ASP A 464 6.26 -25.14 -23.35
C ASP A 464 6.19 -25.08 -21.80
N TYR A 465 6.98 -25.92 -21.13
CA TYR A 465 7.07 -25.98 -19.65
C TYR A 465 8.05 -24.96 -19.12
N LYS A 466 7.69 -23.68 -19.17
CA LYS A 466 8.56 -22.56 -18.78
C LYS A 466 8.55 -22.22 -17.29
N TYR A 467 7.56 -22.66 -16.52
CA TYR A 467 7.46 -22.39 -15.09
C TYR A 467 7.86 -23.60 -14.27
N GLY A 468 9.12 -23.63 -13.79
CA GLY A 468 9.63 -24.65 -12.87
C GLY A 468 9.42 -24.31 -11.41
N SER A 469 9.84 -25.20 -10.51
CA SER A 469 9.80 -24.96 -9.04
C SER A 469 10.43 -23.62 -8.66
N GLY A 470 9.73 -22.82 -7.85
CA GLY A 470 10.15 -21.49 -7.42
C GLY A 470 9.96 -20.37 -8.45
N SER A 471 9.55 -20.68 -9.69
CA SER A 471 9.22 -19.64 -10.67
C SER A 471 7.98 -18.86 -10.26
N VAL A 472 7.99 -17.58 -10.52
CA VAL A 472 6.78 -16.74 -10.43
C VAL A 472 5.94 -16.96 -11.67
N VAL A 473 4.70 -17.39 -11.49
CA VAL A 473 3.69 -17.51 -12.54
C VAL A 473 2.94 -16.19 -12.62
N PRO A 474 2.84 -15.56 -13.81
CA PRO A 474 2.09 -14.33 -14.00
C PRO A 474 0.60 -14.48 -13.67
N ALA A 475 -0.06 -13.37 -13.34
CA ALA A 475 -1.51 -13.34 -13.16
C ALA A 475 -2.24 -13.78 -14.42
N LYS A 476 -3.42 -14.39 -14.25
CA LYS A 476 -4.29 -14.88 -15.33
C LYS A 476 -3.65 -15.89 -16.29
N SER A 477 -2.60 -16.59 -15.82
CA SER A 477 -1.96 -17.65 -16.59
C SER A 477 -2.72 -18.97 -16.44
N ALA A 478 -3.26 -19.46 -17.54
CA ALA A 478 -3.85 -20.80 -17.62
C ALA A 478 -2.75 -21.83 -17.93
N LEU A 479 -2.53 -22.79 -17.05
CA LEU A 479 -1.41 -23.74 -17.18
C LEU A 479 -1.86 -25.19 -17.20
N LEU A 480 -1.11 -25.99 -17.96
CA LEU A 480 -1.02 -27.44 -17.81
C LEU A 480 0.07 -27.73 -16.79
N LEU A 481 -0.29 -28.30 -15.64
CA LEU A 481 0.63 -28.68 -14.58
C LEU A 481 1.09 -30.12 -14.72
N ASN A 482 2.37 -30.37 -14.44
CA ASN A 482 2.92 -31.71 -14.33
C ASN A 482 3.74 -31.82 -13.04
N GLY A 483 3.48 -32.87 -12.24
CA GLY A 483 4.15 -33.09 -10.96
C GLY A 483 3.71 -34.39 -10.27
N ALA A 484 4.17 -34.61 -9.07
CA ALA A 484 3.76 -35.75 -8.25
C ALA A 484 2.29 -35.61 -7.79
N LYS A 485 1.63 -36.74 -7.52
CA LYS A 485 0.31 -36.76 -6.89
C LYS A 485 0.36 -36.08 -5.54
N ASN A 486 -0.34 -34.97 -5.40
CA ASN A 486 -0.48 -34.23 -4.14
C ASN A 486 -1.59 -33.17 -4.26
N ASN A 487 -2.06 -32.69 -3.12
CA ASN A 487 -2.80 -31.43 -3.02
C ASN A 487 -1.81 -30.33 -2.69
N TYR A 488 -1.66 -29.39 -3.60
CA TYR A 488 -0.73 -28.27 -3.48
C TYR A 488 -1.46 -27.02 -3.00
N GLU A 489 -0.81 -26.27 -2.13
CA GLU A 489 -1.23 -24.95 -1.70
C GLU A 489 -0.15 -23.94 -2.12
N VAL A 490 -0.55 -22.85 -2.74
CA VAL A 490 0.35 -21.82 -3.27
C VAL A 490 -0.04 -20.46 -2.73
N ALA A 491 0.94 -19.67 -2.31
CA ALA A 491 0.70 -18.27 -1.95
C ALA A 491 0.43 -17.45 -3.22
N LEU A 492 -0.70 -16.76 -3.23
CA LEU A 492 -1.10 -15.91 -4.34
C LEU A 492 -0.39 -14.56 -4.26
N LYS A 493 -0.13 -13.95 -5.42
CA LYS A 493 0.65 -12.74 -5.56
C LYS A 493 0.05 -11.81 -6.61
N LEU A 494 0.05 -10.52 -6.34
CA LEU A 494 -0.23 -9.49 -7.35
C LEU A 494 0.94 -9.46 -8.33
N GLU A 495 0.70 -9.89 -9.56
CA GLU A 495 1.68 -9.93 -10.64
C GLU A 495 1.09 -9.38 -11.93
N GLU A 496 1.96 -8.96 -12.83
CA GLU A 496 1.55 -8.59 -14.18
C GLU A 496 1.05 -9.81 -14.94
N THR A 497 0.20 -9.61 -15.93
CA THR A 497 -0.25 -10.65 -16.84
C THR A 497 0.86 -10.98 -17.83
N SER A 498 0.90 -12.22 -18.31
CA SER A 498 1.80 -12.61 -19.39
C SER A 498 1.21 -12.25 -20.75
N GLU A 499 2.05 -11.81 -21.68
CA GLU A 499 1.72 -11.63 -23.10
C GLU A 499 2.04 -12.89 -23.94
N ASP A 500 2.33 -14.01 -23.29
CA ASP A 500 2.68 -15.24 -23.97
C ASP A 500 1.54 -15.78 -24.83
N VAL A 501 1.90 -16.36 -25.98
CA VAL A 501 0.98 -17.17 -26.75
C VAL A 501 0.57 -18.38 -25.93
N ASN A 502 -0.71 -18.50 -25.64
CA ASN A 502 -1.25 -19.61 -24.87
C ASN A 502 -2.69 -19.95 -25.32
N LEU A 503 -2.86 -21.11 -25.87
CA LEU A 503 -4.18 -21.62 -26.26
C LEU A 503 -5.02 -22.09 -25.07
N LEU A 504 -4.41 -22.20 -23.88
CA LEU A 504 -5.18 -22.44 -22.66
C LEU A 504 -5.83 -21.13 -22.19
N LYS A 505 -7.09 -21.22 -21.81
CA LYS A 505 -7.87 -20.19 -21.11
C LYS A 505 -8.33 -20.74 -19.77
N GLY A 506 -8.75 -19.88 -18.86
CA GLY A 506 -9.20 -20.32 -17.54
C GLY A 506 -10.19 -19.35 -16.93
N THR A 507 -10.82 -19.78 -15.85
CA THR A 507 -11.80 -19.00 -15.08
C THR A 507 -11.56 -19.19 -13.60
N SER A 508 -11.61 -18.10 -12.83
CA SER A 508 -11.51 -18.14 -11.37
C SER A 508 -12.79 -18.63 -10.71
N ASP A 509 -13.92 -18.40 -11.38
CA ASP A 509 -15.24 -18.87 -10.96
C ASP A 509 -15.77 -19.93 -11.95
N GLU A 510 -16.75 -20.70 -11.51
CA GLU A 510 -17.46 -21.60 -12.41
C GLU A 510 -18.21 -20.79 -13.46
N SER A 511 -17.85 -20.96 -14.73
CA SER A 511 -18.44 -20.18 -15.82
C SER A 511 -18.36 -20.89 -17.17
N LEU A 512 -19.16 -20.43 -18.11
CA LEU A 512 -19.17 -20.95 -19.48
C LEU A 512 -17.85 -20.59 -20.18
N THR A 513 -17.26 -21.55 -20.91
CA THR A 513 -16.05 -21.31 -21.73
C THR A 513 -16.33 -20.34 -22.86
N THR A 514 -15.41 -19.39 -23.09
CA THR A 514 -15.55 -18.34 -24.10
C THR A 514 -14.30 -18.19 -24.95
N SER A 515 -14.44 -17.65 -26.16
CA SER A 515 -13.34 -17.24 -27.03
C SER A 515 -13.81 -16.15 -27.98
N ASP A 516 -12.92 -15.22 -28.30
CA ASP A 516 -13.15 -14.17 -29.31
C ASP A 516 -12.87 -14.67 -30.73
N GLU A 517 -12.31 -15.90 -30.90
CA GLU A 517 -11.97 -16.47 -32.17
C GLU A 517 -13.18 -17.17 -32.82
N ALA A 518 -13.51 -16.77 -34.05
CA ALA A 518 -14.62 -17.34 -34.79
C ALA A 518 -14.40 -18.84 -35.06
N GLY A 519 -15.42 -19.67 -34.79
CA GLY A 519 -15.35 -21.09 -34.99
C GLY A 519 -14.50 -21.88 -33.99
N ALA A 520 -14.05 -21.25 -32.91
CA ALA A 520 -13.29 -21.92 -31.87
C ALA A 520 -14.05 -23.10 -31.25
N LYS A 521 -13.30 -24.13 -30.91
CA LYS A 521 -13.77 -25.34 -30.20
C LYS A 521 -13.12 -25.38 -28.81
N PHE A 522 -13.89 -25.92 -27.86
CA PHE A 522 -13.51 -25.93 -26.45
C PHE A 522 -13.25 -27.35 -25.96
N TYR A 523 -12.10 -27.56 -25.32
CA TYR A 523 -11.66 -28.86 -24.88
C TYR A 523 -11.40 -28.85 -23.38
N LYS A 524 -12.00 -29.83 -22.70
CA LYS A 524 -11.84 -30.07 -21.28
C LYS A 524 -10.66 -31.01 -21.02
N PHE A 525 -9.86 -30.71 -20.03
CA PHE A 525 -8.83 -31.63 -19.55
C PHE A 525 -9.45 -32.85 -18.86
N ALA A 526 -9.10 -34.04 -19.31
CA ALA A 526 -9.63 -35.29 -18.77
C ALA A 526 -8.62 -36.45 -18.90
N ASN A 527 -8.83 -37.49 -18.10
CA ASN A 527 -8.20 -38.79 -18.25
C ASN A 527 -9.26 -39.76 -18.84
N ASP A 528 -9.26 -39.87 -20.15
CA ASP A 528 -10.18 -40.77 -20.90
C ASP A 528 -9.67 -42.20 -20.85
N LYS A 529 -10.55 -43.17 -20.58
CA LYS A 529 -10.18 -44.58 -20.42
C LYS A 529 -9.56 -45.20 -21.69
N ASP A 530 -10.01 -44.72 -22.86
CA ASP A 530 -9.61 -45.27 -24.16
C ASP A 530 -8.52 -44.43 -24.84
N LYS A 531 -8.50 -43.12 -24.57
CA LYS A 531 -7.63 -42.15 -25.25
C LYS A 531 -6.51 -41.63 -24.37
N GLY A 532 -6.54 -41.91 -23.05
CA GLY A 532 -5.55 -41.47 -22.09
C GLY A 532 -5.76 -40.03 -21.62
N ILE A 533 -4.71 -39.43 -21.04
CA ILE A 533 -4.73 -38.07 -20.49
C ILE A 533 -4.62 -37.08 -21.65
N GLY A 534 -5.51 -36.07 -21.64
CA GLY A 534 -5.52 -35.06 -22.70
C GLY A 534 -6.62 -34.04 -22.57
N PHE A 535 -6.79 -33.29 -23.64
CA PHE A 535 -7.88 -32.33 -23.80
C PHE A 535 -8.86 -32.88 -24.81
N TYR A 536 -10.11 -33.07 -24.43
CA TYR A 536 -11.17 -33.64 -25.26
C TYR A 536 -12.37 -32.70 -25.30
N TRP A 537 -13.21 -32.78 -26.33
CA TRP A 537 -14.41 -31.94 -26.41
C TRP A 537 -15.17 -31.98 -25.09
N GLY A 538 -15.42 -30.77 -24.50
CA GLY A 538 -16.15 -30.62 -23.25
C GLY A 538 -17.66 -30.76 -23.42
N ALA A 539 -18.15 -30.54 -24.65
CA ALA A 539 -19.54 -30.70 -25.06
C ALA A 539 -19.59 -31.18 -26.54
N ASP A 540 -20.77 -31.52 -27.01
CA ASP A 540 -20.98 -32.02 -28.37
C ASP A 540 -20.41 -31.06 -29.42
N ASN A 541 -19.67 -31.63 -30.39
CA ASN A 541 -19.01 -30.89 -31.45
C ASN A 541 -18.05 -29.78 -30.98
N GLY A 542 -17.51 -29.88 -29.76
CA GLY A 542 -16.62 -28.87 -29.17
C GLY A 542 -17.32 -27.56 -28.82
N ALA A 543 -18.61 -27.59 -28.58
CA ALA A 543 -19.36 -26.43 -28.11
C ALA A 543 -18.87 -25.98 -26.74
N ALA A 544 -19.27 -24.75 -26.31
CA ALA A 544 -18.96 -24.22 -24.99
C ALA A 544 -19.54 -25.10 -23.88
N PHE A 545 -18.83 -25.22 -22.77
CA PHE A 545 -19.23 -26.00 -21.61
C PHE A 545 -18.93 -25.22 -20.33
N THR A 546 -19.56 -25.58 -19.22
CA THR A 546 -19.27 -24.98 -17.91
C THR A 546 -17.93 -25.48 -17.40
N ASN A 547 -16.95 -24.57 -17.33
CA ASN A 547 -15.63 -24.83 -16.74
C ASN A 547 -15.69 -24.62 -15.23
N SER A 548 -15.09 -25.52 -14.47
CA SER A 548 -15.03 -25.40 -13.01
C SER A 548 -14.07 -24.28 -12.59
N ALA A 549 -14.32 -23.69 -11.45
CA ALA A 549 -13.46 -22.65 -10.85
C ALA A 549 -11.98 -23.08 -10.78
N ASN A 550 -11.10 -22.15 -11.06
CA ASN A 550 -9.64 -22.33 -11.04
C ASN A 550 -9.11 -23.46 -11.94
N LYS A 551 -9.81 -23.79 -13.02
CA LYS A 551 -9.37 -24.77 -14.03
C LYS A 551 -9.08 -24.07 -15.35
N ALA A 552 -8.13 -24.66 -16.09
CA ALA A 552 -7.90 -24.25 -17.46
C ALA A 552 -8.54 -25.23 -18.46
N TYR A 553 -8.96 -24.69 -19.58
CA TYR A 553 -9.46 -25.41 -20.75
C TYR A 553 -8.68 -24.99 -22.01
N LEU A 554 -8.66 -25.84 -23.02
CA LEU A 554 -7.99 -25.56 -24.28
C LEU A 554 -8.99 -24.95 -25.28
N VAL A 555 -8.57 -23.92 -25.99
CA VAL A 555 -9.31 -23.31 -27.11
C VAL A 555 -8.52 -23.51 -28.39
N VAL A 556 -9.16 -24.07 -29.42
CA VAL A 556 -8.53 -24.26 -30.73
C VAL A 556 -9.47 -23.78 -31.83
N ALA A 557 -8.95 -22.97 -32.73
CA ALA A 557 -9.64 -22.49 -33.93
C ALA A 557 -8.95 -22.99 -35.20
N GLY A 558 -9.53 -22.73 -36.37
CA GLY A 558 -8.98 -23.12 -37.66
C GLY A 558 -9.02 -24.63 -37.91
N GLU A 559 -8.13 -25.13 -38.77
CA GLU A 559 -8.12 -26.55 -39.22
C GLU A 559 -7.92 -27.54 -38.08
N ALA A 560 -7.09 -27.23 -37.11
CA ALA A 560 -6.83 -28.09 -35.95
C ALA A 560 -8.07 -28.29 -35.05
N SER A 561 -9.07 -27.42 -35.12
CA SER A 561 -10.33 -27.55 -34.38
C SER A 561 -11.21 -28.73 -34.83
N ALA A 562 -10.90 -29.34 -35.96
CA ALA A 562 -11.55 -30.58 -36.42
C ALA A 562 -11.18 -31.80 -35.55
N ALA A 563 -10.06 -31.77 -34.84
CA ALA A 563 -9.65 -32.82 -33.93
C ALA A 563 -10.63 -32.96 -32.75
N LYS A 564 -11.08 -34.20 -32.45
CA LYS A 564 -11.99 -34.47 -31.33
C LYS A 564 -11.28 -34.48 -29.98
N GLY A 565 -9.95 -34.36 -29.95
CA GLY A 565 -9.14 -34.32 -28.75
C GLY A 565 -7.64 -34.32 -29.04
N PHE A 566 -6.88 -33.97 -28.01
CA PHE A 566 -5.42 -33.85 -28.00
C PHE A 566 -4.88 -34.61 -26.80
N ALA A 567 -4.30 -35.80 -27.05
CA ALA A 567 -3.73 -36.65 -26.01
C ALA A 567 -2.33 -36.13 -25.58
N LEU A 568 -2.05 -36.06 -24.29
CA LEU A 568 -0.76 -35.65 -23.75
C LEU A 568 0.30 -36.76 -23.71
N GLY A 569 -0.07 -37.99 -23.91
CA GLY A 569 0.81 -39.15 -23.85
C GLY A 569 1.02 -39.88 -25.17
N GLY A 570 0.54 -39.32 -26.24
CA GLY A 570 0.59 -40.02 -27.51
C GLY A 570 1.04 -39.12 -28.65
N VAL A 571 2.16 -39.03 -28.91
CA VAL A 571 3.07 -39.50 -29.91
C VAL A 571 4.46 -39.25 -29.34
N ASP A 572 4.98 -40.27 -28.78
CA ASP A 572 6.39 -40.37 -28.53
C ASP A 572 7.12 -40.03 -29.84
N THR A 573 7.64 -38.81 -29.96
CA THR A 573 8.64 -38.47 -30.99
C THR A 573 9.92 -39.24 -30.71
N GLY A 574 9.86 -40.06 -29.71
CA GLY A 574 10.88 -40.93 -29.24
C GLY A 574 10.78 -42.33 -29.86
N ILE A 575 11.52 -43.09 -29.44
CA ILE A 575 11.87 -44.46 -29.72
C ILE A 575 10.84 -45.38 -29.04
N LYS A 576 9.98 -46.07 -29.81
CA LYS A 576 9.15 -47.15 -29.25
C LYS A 576 10.02 -48.34 -28.93
N GLU A 577 9.90 -48.81 -27.69
CA GLU A 577 10.49 -50.09 -27.31
C GLU A 577 9.68 -51.22 -27.90
N VAL A 578 10.33 -52.11 -28.65
CA VAL A 578 9.71 -53.30 -29.23
C VAL A 578 10.21 -54.52 -28.46
N THR A 579 9.32 -55.09 -27.67
CA THR A 579 9.58 -56.29 -26.87
C THR A 579 9.29 -57.59 -27.62
N GLU A 580 8.57 -57.52 -28.77
CA GLU A 580 8.29 -58.69 -29.62
C GLU A 580 8.74 -58.50 -31.07
N VAL A 581 9.64 -59.33 -31.49
CA VAL A 581 10.34 -59.32 -32.78
C VAL A 581 9.49 -59.86 -33.97
N GLY A 582 8.20 -60.16 -33.77
CA GLY A 582 7.50 -61.12 -34.63
C GLY A 582 6.69 -60.57 -35.78
N LYS A 583 6.28 -59.28 -35.89
CA LYS A 583 5.34 -58.87 -36.97
C LYS A 583 5.45 -57.41 -37.39
N MET A 584 6.60 -56.90 -37.79
CA MET A 584 6.66 -55.60 -38.49
C MET A 584 6.77 -55.79 -40.00
N ALA A 585 5.73 -55.45 -40.73
CA ALA A 585 5.77 -55.38 -42.23
C ALA A 585 6.32 -53.98 -42.61
N GLY A 586 7.53 -53.92 -43.18
CA GLY A 586 8.13 -52.67 -43.68
C GLY A 586 9.65 -52.78 -43.84
N LYS A 587 10.26 -51.83 -44.56
CA LYS A 587 11.72 -51.72 -44.66
C LYS A 587 12.30 -51.18 -43.37
N ILE A 588 13.31 -51.85 -42.85
CA ILE A 588 14.01 -51.51 -41.62
C ILE A 588 15.32 -50.79 -41.98
N TYR A 589 15.59 -49.67 -41.35
CA TYR A 589 16.82 -48.86 -41.53
C TYR A 589 17.51 -48.63 -40.18
N ASN A 590 18.85 -48.53 -40.19
CA ASN A 590 19.59 -48.03 -39.04
C ASN A 590 19.60 -46.49 -39.00
N LEU A 591 20.24 -45.88 -37.96
CA LEU A 591 20.35 -44.42 -37.84
C LEU A 591 21.14 -43.74 -38.97
N GLN A 592 21.97 -44.47 -39.70
CA GLN A 592 22.70 -43.98 -40.86
C GLN A 592 21.87 -44.11 -42.16
N GLY A 593 20.62 -44.55 -42.10
CA GLY A 593 19.72 -44.68 -43.24
C GLY A 593 19.99 -45.93 -44.08
N MET A 594 20.81 -46.89 -43.65
CA MET A 594 21.08 -48.15 -44.35
C MET A 594 19.99 -49.18 -44.04
N GLN A 595 19.44 -49.80 -45.07
CA GLN A 595 18.43 -50.84 -44.95
C GLN A 595 19.02 -52.07 -44.26
N GLN A 596 18.30 -52.63 -43.30
CA GLN A 596 18.65 -53.84 -42.55
C GLN A 596 17.76 -55.00 -42.92
N LYS A 597 18.29 -56.22 -42.87
CA LYS A 597 17.54 -57.43 -43.12
C LYS A 597 16.59 -57.87 -41.99
N GLY A 598 16.65 -57.18 -40.81
CA GLY A 598 15.84 -57.44 -39.63
C GLY A 598 16.15 -56.49 -38.56
N LEU A 599 15.38 -56.50 -37.43
CA LEU A 599 15.59 -55.71 -36.29
C LEU A 599 16.89 -56.12 -35.59
N GLN A 600 17.80 -55.16 -35.40
CA GLN A 600 19.07 -55.38 -34.68
C GLN A 600 19.04 -54.57 -33.36
N LYS A 601 19.72 -55.07 -32.34
CA LYS A 601 19.86 -54.38 -31.06
C LYS A 601 20.35 -52.96 -31.28
N GLY A 602 19.61 -52.00 -30.70
CA GLY A 602 19.85 -50.58 -30.85
C GLY A 602 18.63 -49.86 -31.47
N ILE A 603 18.87 -48.70 -32.09
CA ILE A 603 17.81 -47.89 -32.71
C ILE A 603 17.62 -48.29 -34.17
N CYS A 604 16.39 -48.71 -34.52
CA CYS A 604 15.98 -49.03 -35.88
C CYS A 604 14.86 -48.07 -36.34
N ILE A 605 14.79 -47.79 -37.64
CA ILE A 605 13.74 -46.98 -38.27
C ILE A 605 12.90 -47.91 -39.15
N VAL A 606 11.59 -48.00 -38.90
CA VAL A 606 10.63 -48.79 -39.69
C VAL A 606 9.48 -47.88 -40.07
N ASN A 607 9.18 -47.77 -41.36
CA ASN A 607 8.12 -46.89 -41.89
C ASN A 607 8.22 -45.44 -41.36
N GLY A 608 9.45 -44.90 -41.30
CA GLY A 608 9.70 -43.54 -40.83
C GLY A 608 9.65 -43.33 -39.29
N LYS A 609 9.36 -44.39 -38.52
CA LYS A 609 9.31 -44.31 -37.03
C LYS A 609 10.52 -44.99 -36.41
N LYS A 610 11.04 -44.38 -35.33
CA LYS A 610 12.20 -44.91 -34.58
C LYS A 610 11.75 -45.90 -33.51
N PHE A 611 12.49 -47.00 -33.36
CA PHE A 611 12.26 -48.06 -32.38
C PHE A 611 13.57 -48.42 -31.67
N VAL A 612 13.54 -48.75 -30.41
CA VAL A 612 14.66 -49.38 -29.69
C VAL A 612 14.42 -50.88 -29.64
N VAL A 613 15.42 -51.62 -30.09
CA VAL A 613 15.47 -53.08 -29.95
C VAL A 613 16.50 -53.39 -28.89
N LYS A 614 16.09 -54.01 -27.79
CA LYS A 614 16.97 -54.43 -26.66
C LYS A 614 17.72 -55.69 -26.97
#